data_11f2a25ab506589cd584acc66eedc908
#
_entry.id   11f2a25ab506589cd584acc66eedc908
#
_cell.length_a   1.000
_cell.length_b   1.000
_cell.length_c   1.000
_cell.angle_alpha   90.00
_cell.angle_beta   90.00
_cell.angle_gamma   90.00
#
_symmetry.space_group_name_H-M   'P 1'
#
loop_
_entity.id
_entity.type
_entity.pdbx_description
1 polymer ?
#
loop_
_entity_poly.entity_id
_entity_poly.type
_entity_poly.pdbx_seq_one_letter_code
_entity_poly.pdbx_strand_id
1 'polypeptide(L)'
;MTRILLIRHAHSVANDRGILAGRSAGVILTEHGSKQASDLAERLKGVAIAKIHISPLERCHLTINPLLKKIPVKNRPKIVITEDLSEVDYGKWTGKKLVSLYRDKLWKVVQDRPSAMYFPDGEGLANVQVRAMRAVHTAANESGLQIIVSHGDVIKSIVAAVLGTHMDNFQKIVIDPASITVLDFDGSNFRILTLNNTSTPIAELAKIVSKKRPARALLGGGAGRKRK
;
A
#
# COMPACT_ATOMS: atom_id res chain seq x y z
N MET A 1 13.81 4.30 -14.56
CA MET A 1 13.63 3.79 -13.18
C MET A 1 12.50 4.55 -12.53
N THR A 2 11.55 3.86 -11.99
CA THR A 2 10.38 4.46 -11.30
C THR A 2 10.39 4.04 -9.84
N ARG A 3 10.08 4.95 -8.95
CA ARG A 3 9.92 4.66 -7.53
C ARG A 3 8.46 4.79 -7.15
N ILE A 4 7.96 3.82 -6.39
CA ILE A 4 6.57 3.77 -5.96
C ILE A 4 6.54 3.71 -4.43
N LEU A 5 5.78 4.61 -3.81
CA LEU A 5 5.45 4.57 -2.40
C LEU A 5 4.07 3.96 -2.25
N LEU A 6 3.99 2.75 -1.69
CA LEU A 6 2.73 2.15 -1.27
C LEU A 6 2.38 2.67 0.12
N ILE A 7 1.23 3.30 0.28
CA ILE A 7 0.76 3.89 1.53
C ILE A 7 -0.55 3.22 1.91
N ARG A 8 -0.59 2.59 3.10
CA ARG A 8 -1.84 2.15 3.68
C ARG A 8 -2.59 3.36 4.24
N HIS A 9 -3.92 3.40 4.06
CA HIS A 9 -4.73 4.42 4.73
C HIS A 9 -4.47 4.44 6.24
N ALA A 10 -4.60 5.62 6.85
CA ALA A 10 -4.44 5.82 8.28
C ALA A 10 -5.56 5.13 9.09
N HIS A 11 -5.42 5.05 10.40
CA HIS A 11 -6.33 4.35 11.28
C HIS A 11 -7.76 4.89 11.17
N SER A 12 -8.71 4.00 10.89
CA SER A 12 -10.12 4.34 10.63
C SER A 12 -11.03 3.92 11.79
N VAL A 13 -12.24 4.46 11.83
CA VAL A 13 -13.26 4.07 12.80
C VAL A 13 -13.62 2.58 12.71
N ALA A 14 -13.47 1.95 11.54
CA ALA A 14 -13.65 0.51 11.40
C ALA A 14 -12.50 -0.28 12.02
N ASN A 15 -11.25 0.19 11.89
CA ASN A 15 -10.11 -0.41 12.59
C ASN A 15 -10.29 -0.35 14.10
N ASP A 16 -10.69 0.81 14.62
CA ASP A 16 -10.95 1.04 16.06
C ASP A 16 -11.99 0.07 16.62
N ARG A 17 -13.05 -0.18 15.87
CA ARG A 17 -14.16 -1.05 16.28
C ARG A 17 -13.94 -2.53 15.97
N GLY A 18 -12.79 -2.89 15.37
CA GLY A 18 -12.52 -4.26 14.91
C GLY A 18 -13.53 -4.76 13.87
N ILE A 19 -13.98 -3.87 12.98
CA ILE A 19 -14.94 -4.17 11.91
C ILE A 19 -14.19 -4.37 10.58
N LEU A 20 -14.54 -5.43 9.86
CA LEU A 20 -14.06 -5.70 8.52
C LEU A 20 -14.82 -4.80 7.53
N ALA A 21 -14.30 -3.59 7.30
CA ALA A 21 -14.99 -2.56 6.53
C ALA A 21 -15.19 -2.90 5.05
N GLY A 22 -14.24 -3.63 4.45
CA GLY A 22 -14.25 -3.89 3.00
C GLY A 22 -14.41 -2.60 2.19
N ARG A 23 -15.36 -2.61 1.26
CA ARG A 23 -15.68 -1.48 0.38
C ARG A 23 -16.80 -0.58 0.92
N SER A 24 -17.13 -0.67 2.21
CA SER A 24 -18.16 0.19 2.81
C SER A 24 -17.82 1.67 2.63
N ALA A 25 -18.82 2.45 2.24
CA ALA A 25 -18.74 3.91 2.16
C ALA A 25 -18.80 4.54 3.58
N GLY A 26 -18.38 5.80 3.70
CA GLY A 26 -18.49 6.57 4.95
C GLY A 26 -17.54 6.12 6.07
N VAL A 27 -16.56 5.30 5.79
CA VAL A 27 -15.55 4.87 6.76
C VAL A 27 -14.45 5.93 6.85
N ILE A 28 -14.58 6.85 7.81
CA ILE A 28 -13.65 7.96 8.06
C ILE A 28 -12.47 7.54 8.96
N LEU A 29 -11.49 8.43 9.09
CA LEU A 29 -10.37 8.28 10.02
C LEU A 29 -10.82 8.58 11.46
N THR A 30 -10.16 7.95 12.44
CA THR A 30 -10.23 8.36 13.84
C THR A 30 -9.40 9.63 14.07
N GLU A 31 -9.49 10.23 15.26
CA GLU A 31 -8.59 11.31 15.65
C GLU A 31 -7.12 10.86 15.59
N HIS A 32 -6.82 9.66 16.11
CA HIS A 32 -5.50 9.04 15.97
C HIS A 32 -5.08 8.90 14.50
N GLY A 33 -5.98 8.42 13.63
CA GLY A 33 -5.72 8.31 12.20
C GLY A 33 -5.48 9.66 11.52
N SER A 34 -6.19 10.70 11.93
CA SER A 34 -6.00 12.07 11.43
C SER A 34 -4.62 12.62 11.82
N LYS A 35 -4.14 12.29 13.03
CA LYS A 35 -2.78 12.59 13.46
C LYS A 35 -1.76 11.82 12.62
N GLN A 36 -1.96 10.50 12.42
CA GLN A 36 -1.10 9.69 11.53
C GLN A 36 -1.00 10.26 10.11
N ALA A 37 -2.12 10.73 9.54
CA ALA A 37 -2.14 11.37 8.23
C ALA A 37 -1.34 12.68 8.19
N SER A 38 -1.38 13.46 9.27
CA SER A 38 -0.58 14.68 9.42
C SER A 38 0.92 14.38 9.56
N ASP A 39 1.28 13.38 10.36
CA ASP A 39 2.66 12.91 10.54
C ASP A 39 3.22 12.32 9.22
N LEU A 40 2.39 11.59 8.46
CA LEU A 40 2.72 11.09 7.13
C LEU A 40 3.07 12.25 6.17
N ALA A 41 2.30 13.34 6.22
CA ALA A 41 2.57 14.52 5.40
C ALA A 41 3.92 15.17 5.73
N GLU A 42 4.33 15.20 7.00
CA GLU A 42 5.67 15.69 7.40
C GLU A 42 6.78 14.76 6.90
N ARG A 43 6.59 13.44 6.99
CA ARG A 43 7.56 12.45 6.49
C ARG A 43 7.79 12.54 4.99
N LEU A 44 6.81 13.03 4.24
CA LEU A 44 6.86 13.24 2.79
C LEU A 44 7.22 14.69 2.40
N LYS A 45 7.52 15.56 3.36
CA LYS A 45 7.88 16.95 3.10
C LYS A 45 9.09 17.05 2.17
N GLY A 46 8.98 17.90 1.14
CA GLY A 46 10.04 18.10 0.15
C GLY A 46 10.20 16.97 -0.87
N VAL A 47 9.40 15.94 -0.83
CA VAL A 47 9.40 14.86 -1.82
C VAL A 47 8.69 15.35 -3.09
N ALA A 48 9.36 15.32 -4.24
CA ALA A 48 8.76 15.63 -5.54
C ALA A 48 7.92 14.43 -6.03
N ILE A 49 6.61 14.56 -5.98
CA ILE A 49 5.64 13.53 -6.35
C ILE A 49 5.13 13.80 -7.76
N ALA A 50 5.28 12.85 -8.67
CA ALA A 50 4.80 12.98 -10.04
C ALA A 50 3.29 12.72 -10.14
N LYS A 51 2.80 11.65 -9.51
CA LYS A 51 1.38 11.28 -9.55
C LYS A 51 0.97 10.49 -8.31
N ILE A 52 -0.31 10.52 -7.99
CA ILE A 52 -0.94 9.75 -6.92
C ILE A 52 -2.04 8.88 -7.52
N HIS A 53 -1.90 7.57 -7.41
CA HIS A 53 -2.94 6.59 -7.69
C HIS A 53 -3.62 6.24 -6.37
N ILE A 54 -4.93 6.36 -6.30
CA ILE A 54 -5.63 6.26 -5.03
C ILE A 54 -6.87 5.38 -5.13
N SER A 55 -7.07 4.53 -4.14
CA SER A 55 -8.33 3.82 -3.94
C SER A 55 -9.51 4.80 -3.86
N PRO A 56 -10.69 4.49 -4.42
CA PRO A 56 -11.87 5.36 -4.36
C PRO A 56 -12.39 5.56 -2.93
N LEU A 57 -11.96 4.74 -1.96
CA LEU A 57 -12.51 4.74 -0.61
C LEU A 57 -12.05 5.94 0.21
N GLU A 58 -12.99 6.61 0.87
CA GLU A 58 -12.83 7.88 1.55
C GLU A 58 -11.63 7.94 2.51
N ARG A 59 -11.41 6.89 3.28
CA ARG A 59 -10.26 6.80 4.21
C ARG A 59 -8.90 6.96 3.55
N CYS A 60 -8.75 6.56 2.28
CA CYS A 60 -7.52 6.77 1.51
C CYS A 60 -7.36 8.26 1.16
N HIS A 61 -8.42 8.93 0.73
CA HIS A 61 -8.42 10.37 0.43
C HIS A 61 -8.12 11.18 1.69
N LEU A 62 -8.77 10.88 2.81
CA LEU A 62 -8.53 11.55 4.09
C LEU A 62 -7.08 11.38 4.56
N THR A 63 -6.44 10.25 4.27
CA THR A 63 -5.04 9.99 4.62
C THR A 63 -4.08 10.91 3.87
N ILE A 64 -4.34 11.18 2.57
CA ILE A 64 -3.41 11.98 1.75
C ILE A 64 -3.72 13.48 1.77
N ASN A 65 -4.91 13.88 2.19
CA ASN A 65 -5.33 15.28 2.20
C ASN A 65 -4.38 16.24 2.95
N PRO A 66 -3.82 15.90 4.14
CA PRO A 66 -2.87 16.79 4.82
C PRO A 66 -1.62 17.06 3.99
N LEU A 67 -1.11 16.07 3.25
CA LEU A 67 0.02 16.26 2.33
C LEU A 67 -0.34 17.21 1.19
N LEU A 68 -1.50 17.01 0.55
CA LEU A 68 -1.95 17.86 -0.56
C LEU A 68 -2.16 19.32 -0.13
N LYS A 69 -2.61 19.55 1.10
CA LYS A 69 -2.76 20.91 1.65
C LYS A 69 -1.43 21.63 1.80
N LYS A 70 -0.33 20.91 2.02
CA LYS A 70 1.03 21.47 2.16
C LYS A 70 1.72 21.75 0.82
N ILE A 71 1.24 21.17 -0.28
CA ILE A 71 1.78 21.38 -1.61
C ILE A 71 1.06 22.57 -2.26
N PRO A 72 1.78 23.61 -2.73
CA PRO A 72 1.17 24.71 -3.49
C PRO A 72 0.34 24.19 -4.65
N VAL A 73 -0.82 24.77 -4.90
CA VAL A 73 -1.81 24.29 -5.89
C VAL A 73 -1.18 24.01 -7.26
N LYS A 74 -0.30 24.93 -7.73
CA LYS A 74 0.40 24.80 -9.01
C LYS A 74 1.37 23.60 -9.11
N ASN A 75 1.77 23.05 -7.95
CA ASN A 75 2.75 21.96 -7.86
C ASN A 75 2.11 20.64 -7.40
N ARG A 76 0.78 20.61 -7.21
CA ARG A 76 0.09 19.40 -6.77
C ARG A 76 0.18 18.31 -7.82
N PRO A 77 0.53 17.08 -7.42
CA PRO A 77 0.53 15.95 -8.34
C PRO A 77 -0.89 15.66 -8.84
N LYS A 78 -0.99 15.12 -10.06
CA LYS A 78 -2.25 14.60 -10.57
C LYS A 78 -2.70 13.42 -9.70
N ILE A 79 -3.98 13.43 -9.33
CA ILE A 79 -4.62 12.33 -8.60
C ILE A 79 -5.43 11.51 -9.58
N VAL A 80 -5.24 10.19 -9.55
CA VAL A 80 -5.99 9.22 -10.36
C VAL A 80 -6.68 8.24 -9.44
N ILE A 81 -7.99 8.26 -9.43
CA ILE A 81 -8.80 7.26 -8.72
C ILE A 81 -8.68 5.94 -9.48
N THR A 82 -8.32 4.88 -8.78
CA THR A 82 -7.97 3.58 -9.38
C THR A 82 -8.74 2.47 -8.67
N GLU A 83 -9.74 1.91 -9.33
CA GLU A 83 -10.59 0.85 -8.76
C GLU A 83 -9.78 -0.42 -8.39
N ASP A 84 -8.74 -0.73 -9.14
CA ASP A 84 -7.83 -1.85 -8.87
C ASP A 84 -7.14 -1.75 -7.49
N LEU A 85 -7.14 -0.56 -6.87
CA LEU A 85 -6.60 -0.31 -5.54
C LEU A 85 -7.65 -0.35 -4.43
N SER A 86 -8.92 -0.62 -4.75
CA SER A 86 -10.00 -0.78 -3.77
C SER A 86 -9.67 -1.90 -2.78
N GLU A 87 -10.18 -1.78 -1.55
CA GLU A 87 -10.09 -2.85 -0.56
C GLU A 87 -10.70 -4.16 -1.09
N VAL A 88 -10.34 -5.25 -0.47
CA VAL A 88 -10.93 -6.56 -0.74
C VAL A 88 -12.45 -6.45 -0.63
N ASP A 89 -13.14 -6.99 -1.62
CA ASP A 89 -14.57 -7.24 -1.51
C ASP A 89 -14.79 -8.49 -0.64
N TYR A 90 -15.05 -8.25 0.63
CA TYR A 90 -15.28 -9.33 1.58
C TYR A 90 -16.70 -9.93 1.50
N GLY A 91 -17.53 -9.44 0.59
CA GLY A 91 -18.88 -9.92 0.39
C GLY A 91 -19.68 -9.99 1.70
N LYS A 92 -20.18 -11.17 2.05
CA LYS A 92 -20.96 -11.40 3.29
C LYS A 92 -20.21 -11.13 4.60
N TRP A 93 -18.89 -10.98 4.56
CA TRP A 93 -18.11 -10.64 5.75
C TRP A 93 -17.99 -9.12 5.96
N THR A 94 -18.29 -8.31 4.95
CA THR A 94 -18.27 -6.85 5.04
C THR A 94 -19.18 -6.36 6.16
N GLY A 95 -18.67 -5.47 7.01
CA GLY A 95 -19.38 -4.90 8.15
C GLY A 95 -19.41 -5.77 9.41
N LYS A 96 -18.95 -7.02 9.36
CA LYS A 96 -18.90 -7.90 10.55
C LYS A 96 -17.72 -7.55 11.46
N LYS A 97 -17.90 -7.80 12.75
CA LYS A 97 -16.80 -7.74 13.73
C LYS A 97 -15.83 -8.89 13.48
N LEU A 98 -14.53 -8.64 13.50
CA LEU A 98 -13.49 -9.67 13.29
C LEU A 98 -13.65 -10.84 14.28
N VAL A 99 -13.97 -10.54 15.56
CA VAL A 99 -14.18 -11.57 16.59
C VAL A 99 -15.32 -12.54 16.27
N SER A 100 -16.33 -12.09 15.52
CA SER A 100 -17.43 -12.98 15.09
C SER A 100 -17.03 -13.91 13.94
N LEU A 101 -16.02 -13.51 13.16
CA LEU A 101 -15.53 -14.27 12.01
C LEU A 101 -14.59 -15.41 12.42
N TYR A 102 -14.00 -15.37 13.61
CA TYR A 102 -13.12 -16.44 14.11
C TYR A 102 -13.82 -17.81 14.17
N ARG A 103 -15.14 -17.83 14.27
CA ARG A 103 -15.96 -19.06 14.25
C ARG A 103 -16.40 -19.48 12.87
N ASP A 104 -16.15 -18.67 11.83
CA ASP A 104 -16.48 -19.01 10.46
C ASP A 104 -15.50 -20.08 9.93
N LYS A 105 -16.02 -21.09 9.21
CA LYS A 105 -15.19 -22.17 8.64
C LYS A 105 -14.11 -21.63 7.68
N LEU A 106 -14.41 -20.56 6.96
CA LEU A 106 -13.48 -19.93 6.04
C LEU A 106 -12.39 -19.11 6.75
N TRP A 107 -12.53 -18.81 8.06
CA TRP A 107 -11.50 -18.11 8.83
C TRP A 107 -10.16 -18.85 8.76
N LYS A 108 -10.18 -20.16 8.94
CA LYS A 108 -8.97 -20.98 8.82
C LYS A 108 -8.37 -20.93 7.42
N VAL A 109 -9.21 -20.86 6.37
CA VAL A 109 -8.73 -20.72 4.98
C VAL A 109 -8.00 -19.41 4.79
N VAL A 110 -8.56 -18.29 5.28
CA VAL A 110 -7.91 -16.97 5.23
C VAL A 110 -6.57 -16.96 5.96
N GLN A 111 -6.45 -17.69 7.07
CA GLN A 111 -5.21 -17.72 7.87
C GLN A 111 -4.14 -18.62 7.25
N ASP A 112 -4.52 -19.83 6.86
CA ASP A 112 -3.56 -20.88 6.51
C ASP A 112 -3.32 -21.02 5.00
N ARG A 113 -4.34 -20.71 4.18
CA ARG A 113 -4.31 -20.87 2.72
C ARG A 113 -5.01 -19.71 2.00
N PRO A 114 -4.54 -18.46 2.18
CA PRO A 114 -5.15 -17.27 1.54
C PRO A 114 -5.29 -17.40 0.02
N SER A 115 -4.41 -18.16 -0.65
CA SER A 115 -4.51 -18.42 -2.10
C SER A 115 -5.80 -19.11 -2.52
N ALA A 116 -6.37 -19.93 -1.64
CA ALA A 116 -7.63 -20.65 -1.86
C ALA A 116 -8.86 -19.87 -1.34
N MET A 117 -8.66 -18.68 -0.74
CA MET A 117 -9.75 -17.90 -0.17
C MET A 117 -10.55 -17.19 -1.25
N TYR A 118 -11.85 -17.46 -1.25
CA TYR A 118 -12.85 -16.72 -1.99
C TYR A 118 -13.95 -16.31 -1.01
N PHE A 119 -14.19 -15.01 -0.85
CA PHE A 119 -15.19 -14.50 0.10
C PHE A 119 -16.59 -14.75 -0.44
N PRO A 120 -17.54 -15.23 0.39
CA PRO A 120 -18.92 -15.45 -0.05
C PRO A 120 -19.56 -14.16 -0.57
N ASP A 121 -20.04 -14.18 -1.81
CA ASP A 121 -20.55 -13.01 -2.55
C ASP A 121 -19.53 -11.84 -2.65
N GLY A 122 -18.25 -12.17 -2.60
CA GLY A 122 -17.14 -11.20 -2.71
C GLY A 122 -16.11 -11.62 -3.76
N GLU A 123 -14.83 -11.33 -3.52
CA GLU A 123 -13.74 -11.69 -4.43
C GLU A 123 -12.74 -12.67 -3.80
N GLY A 124 -11.93 -13.31 -4.64
CA GLY A 124 -10.81 -14.14 -4.19
C GLY A 124 -9.56 -13.31 -3.91
N LEU A 125 -8.77 -13.68 -2.88
CA LEU A 125 -7.51 -12.97 -2.58
C LEU A 125 -6.49 -13.05 -3.73
N ALA A 126 -6.48 -14.12 -4.50
CA ALA A 126 -5.67 -14.22 -5.71
C ALA A 126 -6.08 -13.16 -6.76
N ASN A 127 -7.38 -12.88 -6.91
CA ASN A 127 -7.88 -11.84 -7.81
C ASN A 127 -7.48 -10.44 -7.32
N VAL A 128 -7.48 -10.22 -6.00
CA VAL A 128 -6.96 -8.98 -5.40
C VAL A 128 -5.52 -8.75 -5.80
N GLN A 129 -4.67 -9.78 -5.71
CA GLN A 129 -3.26 -9.67 -6.11
C GLN A 129 -3.12 -9.30 -7.59
N VAL A 130 -3.89 -9.95 -8.47
CA VAL A 130 -3.84 -9.68 -9.93
C VAL A 130 -4.19 -8.22 -10.24
N ARG A 131 -5.33 -7.71 -9.70
CA ARG A 131 -5.74 -6.32 -9.95
C ARG A 131 -4.78 -5.31 -9.33
N ALA A 132 -4.33 -5.57 -8.11
CA ALA A 132 -3.40 -4.69 -7.42
C ALA A 132 -2.05 -4.59 -8.16
N MET A 133 -1.51 -5.70 -8.66
CA MET A 133 -0.28 -5.69 -9.46
C MET A 133 -0.48 -5.00 -10.81
N ARG A 134 -1.65 -5.07 -11.44
CA ARG A 134 -1.96 -4.27 -12.63
C ARG A 134 -1.85 -2.77 -12.36
N ALA A 135 -2.39 -2.28 -11.23
CA ALA A 135 -2.23 -0.89 -10.82
C ALA A 135 -0.76 -0.51 -10.55
N VAL A 136 0.00 -1.41 -9.93
CA VAL A 136 1.45 -1.21 -9.66
C VAL A 136 2.23 -1.13 -10.98
N HIS A 137 1.98 -2.02 -11.94
CA HIS A 137 2.62 -1.96 -13.27
C HIS A 137 2.25 -0.69 -14.04
N THR A 138 0.99 -0.26 -13.97
CA THR A 138 0.55 1.01 -14.57
C THR A 138 1.35 2.18 -13.99
N ALA A 139 1.49 2.26 -12.66
CA ALA A 139 2.29 3.28 -12.01
C ALA A 139 3.79 3.16 -12.32
N ALA A 140 4.31 1.95 -12.46
CA ALA A 140 5.72 1.70 -12.75
C ALA A 140 6.15 2.16 -14.16
N ASN A 141 5.23 2.14 -15.11
CA ASN A 141 5.46 2.58 -16.49
C ASN A 141 5.44 4.11 -16.65
N GLU A 142 5.11 4.84 -15.59
CA GLU A 142 5.15 6.30 -15.59
C GLU A 142 6.49 6.84 -15.06
N SER A 143 6.86 8.05 -15.48
CA SER A 143 8.10 8.69 -15.03
C SER A 143 7.95 9.35 -13.65
N GLY A 144 9.04 9.41 -12.90
CA GLY A 144 9.09 10.07 -11.62
C GLY A 144 8.62 9.20 -10.47
N LEU A 145 8.44 9.83 -9.29
CA LEU A 145 7.99 9.15 -8.10
C LEU A 145 6.47 9.05 -8.11
N GLN A 146 5.97 7.83 -7.97
CA GLN A 146 4.55 7.54 -7.88
C GLN A 146 4.15 7.25 -6.43
N ILE A 147 2.96 7.68 -6.03
CA ILE A 147 2.34 7.25 -4.78
C ILE A 147 1.13 6.37 -5.11
N ILE A 148 0.98 5.26 -4.41
CA ILE A 148 -0.20 4.41 -4.40
C ILE A 148 -0.78 4.44 -2.99
N VAL A 149 -2.02 4.89 -2.84
CA VAL A 149 -2.73 4.89 -1.54
C VAL A 149 -3.81 3.82 -1.57
N SER A 150 -3.70 2.84 -0.66
CA SER A 150 -4.57 1.67 -0.66
C SER A 150 -4.76 1.10 0.76
N HIS A 151 -4.96 -0.20 0.89
CA HIS A 151 -5.42 -0.90 2.08
C HIS A 151 -4.44 -1.98 2.51
N GLY A 152 -4.60 -2.48 3.74
CA GLY A 152 -3.69 -3.46 4.32
C GLY A 152 -3.56 -4.72 3.47
N ASP A 153 -4.67 -5.37 3.17
CA ASP A 153 -4.65 -6.65 2.46
C ASP A 153 -4.24 -6.51 0.98
N VAL A 154 -4.58 -5.38 0.35
CA VAL A 154 -4.12 -5.07 -1.00
C VAL A 154 -2.60 -4.89 -1.04
N ILE A 155 -2.03 -4.14 -0.09
CA ILE A 155 -0.56 -3.91 -0.05
C ILE A 155 0.18 -5.20 0.33
N LYS A 156 -0.36 -6.01 1.26
CA LYS A 156 0.20 -7.35 1.55
C LYS A 156 0.28 -8.21 0.29
N SER A 157 -0.77 -8.21 -0.53
CA SER A 157 -0.80 -8.99 -1.78
C SER A 157 0.22 -8.50 -2.80
N ILE A 158 0.42 -7.16 -2.91
CA ILE A 158 1.48 -6.57 -3.73
C ILE A 158 2.87 -7.00 -3.23
N VAL A 159 3.10 -6.89 -1.92
CA VAL A 159 4.38 -7.27 -1.29
C VAL A 159 4.69 -8.74 -1.52
N ALA A 160 3.70 -9.64 -1.33
CA ALA A 160 3.86 -11.07 -1.61
C ALA A 160 4.26 -11.33 -3.07
N ALA A 161 3.61 -10.66 -4.03
CA ALA A 161 3.94 -10.78 -5.46
C ALA A 161 5.35 -10.27 -5.77
N VAL A 162 5.73 -9.11 -5.26
CA VAL A 162 7.07 -8.51 -5.49
C VAL A 162 8.19 -9.36 -4.90
N LEU A 163 7.96 -9.98 -3.74
CA LEU A 163 8.91 -10.90 -3.11
C LEU A 163 8.96 -12.29 -3.77
N GLY A 164 8.03 -12.59 -4.67
CA GLY A 164 7.89 -13.92 -5.26
C GLY A 164 7.55 -14.99 -4.22
N THR A 165 6.95 -14.60 -3.09
CA THR A 165 6.52 -15.55 -2.07
C THR A 165 5.12 -16.06 -2.36
N HIS A 166 4.85 -17.31 -2.00
CA HIS A 166 3.52 -17.87 -2.17
C HIS A 166 2.48 -17.05 -1.39
N MET A 167 1.28 -16.89 -1.96
CA MET A 167 0.19 -16.13 -1.34
C MET A 167 -0.18 -16.64 0.06
N ASP A 168 0.04 -17.92 0.36
CA ASP A 168 -0.19 -18.50 1.68
C ASP A 168 0.74 -17.95 2.77
N ASN A 169 1.77 -17.20 2.40
CA ASN A 169 2.59 -16.43 3.33
C ASN A 169 2.08 -15.01 3.60
N PHE A 170 0.97 -14.61 2.97
CA PHE A 170 0.35 -13.29 3.04
C PHE A 170 0.16 -12.78 4.49
N GLN A 171 -0.26 -13.66 5.40
CA GLN A 171 -0.47 -13.28 6.81
C GLN A 171 0.83 -13.01 7.59
N LYS A 172 1.98 -13.40 7.04
CA LYS A 172 3.30 -13.10 7.64
C LYS A 172 3.77 -11.68 7.34
N ILE A 173 3.07 -10.95 6.46
CA ILE A 173 3.38 -9.57 6.08
C ILE A 173 2.55 -8.63 6.93
N VAL A 174 3.22 -7.71 7.63
CA VAL A 174 2.57 -6.68 8.44
C VAL A 174 2.62 -5.36 7.69
N ILE A 175 1.48 -4.70 7.57
CA ILE A 175 1.35 -3.37 6.97
C ILE A 175 0.49 -2.52 7.92
N ASP A 176 1.09 -1.60 8.64
CA ASP A 176 0.42 -0.74 9.63
C ASP A 176 -0.30 0.45 8.99
N PRO A 177 -1.32 1.01 9.63
CA PRO A 177 -1.97 2.25 9.18
C PRO A 177 -0.95 3.38 9.01
N ALA A 178 -1.08 4.16 7.92
CA ALA A 178 -0.17 5.23 7.50
C ALA A 178 1.29 4.80 7.29
N SER A 179 1.57 3.49 7.20
CA SER A 179 2.90 2.99 6.83
C SER A 179 3.20 3.22 5.35
N ILE A 180 4.49 3.31 5.05
CA ILE A 180 5.03 3.43 3.69
C ILE A 180 5.89 2.21 3.38
N THR A 181 5.59 1.54 2.28
CA THR A 181 6.46 0.55 1.64
C THR A 181 7.02 1.13 0.35
N VAL A 182 8.32 1.09 0.15
CA VAL A 182 8.98 1.70 -1.02
C VAL A 182 9.41 0.62 -1.99
N LEU A 183 8.87 0.69 -3.21
CA LEU A 183 9.28 -0.13 -4.33
C LEU A 183 10.19 0.66 -5.27
N ASP A 184 11.18 -0.02 -5.84
CA ASP A 184 12.06 0.46 -6.90
C ASP A 184 11.87 -0.44 -8.12
N PHE A 185 11.55 0.15 -9.26
CA PHE A 185 11.36 -0.56 -10.52
C PHE A 185 12.46 -0.19 -11.50
N ASP A 186 13.19 -1.17 -12.01
CA ASP A 186 14.33 -0.94 -12.91
C ASP A 186 13.99 -1.04 -14.41
N GLY A 187 12.73 -1.26 -14.72
CA GLY A 187 12.22 -1.52 -16.08
C GLY A 187 11.83 -2.98 -16.32
N SER A 188 12.29 -3.88 -15.47
CA SER A 188 12.00 -5.32 -15.57
C SER A 188 11.58 -5.92 -14.25
N ASN A 189 12.21 -5.50 -13.14
CA ASN A 189 12.01 -6.11 -11.82
C ASN A 189 11.68 -5.08 -10.76
N PHE A 190 10.82 -5.46 -9.82
CA PHE A 190 10.58 -4.71 -8.59
C PHE A 190 11.54 -5.15 -7.49
N ARG A 191 11.89 -4.19 -6.63
CA ARG A 191 12.64 -4.41 -5.40
C ARG A 191 11.98 -3.65 -4.27
N ILE A 192 11.95 -4.22 -3.07
CA ILE A 192 11.51 -3.53 -1.86
C ILE A 192 12.71 -2.87 -1.22
N LEU A 193 12.68 -1.55 -1.04
CA LEU A 193 13.74 -0.78 -0.39
C LEU A 193 13.48 -0.62 1.10
N THR A 194 12.22 -0.52 1.49
CA THR A 194 11.75 -0.57 2.88
C THR A 194 10.33 -1.11 2.90
N LEU A 195 10.00 -1.79 3.97
CA LEU A 195 8.69 -2.38 4.21
C LEU A 195 8.12 -1.82 5.52
N ASN A 196 6.83 -1.47 5.51
CA ASN A 196 6.08 -1.06 6.70
C ASN A 196 6.74 0.08 7.52
N ASN A 197 7.29 1.08 6.86
CA ASN A 197 7.90 2.22 7.54
C ASN A 197 6.82 3.15 8.12
N THR A 198 6.83 3.38 9.43
CA THR A 198 5.84 4.20 10.15
C THR A 198 6.38 5.51 10.71
N SER A 199 7.70 5.68 10.84
CA SER A 199 8.30 6.81 11.57
C SER A 199 9.41 7.54 10.85
N THR A 200 10.20 6.84 10.02
CA THR A 200 11.40 7.43 9.40
C THR A 200 11.06 8.36 8.24
N PRO A 201 11.72 9.51 8.08
CA PRO A 201 11.62 10.35 6.89
C PRO A 201 11.97 9.57 5.61
N ILE A 202 11.21 9.79 4.55
CA ILE A 202 11.32 9.02 3.30
C ILE A 202 12.13 9.76 2.23
N ALA A 203 12.47 11.03 2.43
CA ALA A 203 13.08 11.88 1.39
C ALA A 203 14.29 11.22 0.69
N GLU A 204 15.17 10.55 1.45
CA GLU A 204 16.33 9.87 0.86
C GLU A 204 15.95 8.61 0.07
N LEU A 205 14.97 7.84 0.56
CA LEU A 205 14.46 6.64 -0.13
C LEU A 205 13.60 7.01 -1.35
N ALA A 206 12.99 8.18 -1.34
CA ALA A 206 12.18 8.69 -2.44
C ALA A 206 13.02 9.19 -3.62
N LYS A 207 14.29 9.55 -3.40
CA LYS A 207 15.19 10.02 -4.47
C LYS A 207 15.38 8.95 -5.54
N ILE A 208 15.00 9.29 -6.77
CA ILE A 208 15.30 8.46 -7.93
C ILE A 208 16.77 8.66 -8.28
N VAL A 209 17.59 7.67 -8.05
CA VAL A 209 19.00 7.71 -8.44
C VAL A 209 19.11 7.39 -9.92
N SER A 210 19.50 8.41 -10.72
CA SER A 210 19.62 8.31 -12.18
C SER A 210 20.75 7.36 -12.66
N LYS A 211 21.67 6.98 -11.80
CA LYS A 211 22.74 6.03 -12.14
C LYS A 211 22.15 4.64 -12.37
N LYS A 212 22.42 4.07 -13.54
CA LYS A 212 22.13 2.66 -13.85
C LYS A 212 22.62 1.80 -12.68
N ARG A 213 21.73 1.34 -11.83
CA ARG A 213 22.06 0.28 -10.88
C ARG A 213 22.26 -0.99 -11.67
N PRO A 214 23.25 -1.83 -11.34
CA PRO A 214 23.36 -3.13 -11.99
C PRO A 214 22.02 -3.85 -11.85
N ALA A 215 21.52 -4.41 -12.95
CA ALA A 215 20.22 -5.11 -13.03
C ALA A 215 20.13 -6.30 -12.06
N ARG A 216 21.28 -6.76 -11.55
CA ARG A 216 21.38 -7.86 -10.56
C ARG A 216 21.74 -7.33 -9.18
N ALA A 217 21.17 -7.95 -8.15
CA ALA A 217 21.57 -7.69 -6.77
C ALA A 217 23.09 -7.89 -6.64
N LEU A 218 23.78 -6.92 -6.02
CA LEU A 218 25.19 -7.09 -5.71
C LEU A 218 25.33 -8.15 -4.63
N LEU A 219 26.22 -9.12 -4.82
CA LEU A 219 26.64 -10.02 -3.77
C LEU A 219 27.14 -9.20 -2.57
N GLY A 220 26.93 -9.71 -1.35
CA GLY A 220 27.32 -9.03 -0.12
C GLY A 220 26.39 -7.85 0.28
N GLY A 221 25.12 -7.87 -0.14
CA GLY A 221 24.12 -6.90 0.33
C GLY A 221 24.45 -5.44 0.01
N GLY A 222 25.29 -5.17 -0.99
CA GLY A 222 25.69 -3.80 -1.37
C GLY A 222 26.91 -3.27 -0.60
N ALA A 223 27.71 -4.12 0.02
CA ALA A 223 28.91 -3.77 0.79
C ALA A 223 29.96 -2.91 0.02
N GLY A 224 29.91 -2.86 -1.30
CA GLY A 224 30.81 -2.04 -2.13
C GLY A 224 30.36 -0.59 -2.36
N ARG A 225 29.30 -0.11 -1.71
CA ARG A 225 28.83 1.28 -1.88
C ARG A 225 29.57 2.24 -0.94
N LYS A 226 30.47 3.06 -1.46
CA LYS A 226 30.93 4.27 -0.74
C LYS A 226 29.69 5.16 -0.53
N ARG A 227 29.28 5.33 0.73
CA ARG A 227 28.40 6.43 1.12
C ARG A 227 29.21 7.73 0.92
N LYS A 228 28.77 8.57 0.01
CA LYS A 228 29.19 9.97 -0.03
C LYS A 228 28.27 10.77 0.86
#